data_42db432266c501ad5d5ae9aa34a3b7c3
#
_entry.id   42db432266c501ad5d5ae9aa34a3b7c3
#
_cell.length_a   1.000
_cell.length_b   1.000
_cell.length_c   1.000
_cell.angle_alpha   90.00
_cell.angle_beta   90.00
_cell.angle_gamma   90.00
#
_symmetry.space_group_name_H-M   'P 1'
#
loop_
_entity.id
_entity.type
_entity.pdbx_description
1 polymer ?
#
loop_
_entity_poly.entity_id
_entity_poly.type
_entity_poly.pdbx_seq_one_letter_code
_entity_poly.pdbx_strand_id
1 'polypeptide(L)'
;MSEPSLPLTGGCGCGAVRFEISAPLAGAVYCHCTRCQHRTGAGAAASARIEPGSFTVTAGEQHLRVWSPGNGLDKVFCGACGSAVLARKPDGGDVMAVRLGAFDGDPGVRPSARQFVAYAAPWEPIPDDGLPRYDERMPAKPPTQP
;
A
#
# COMPACT_ATOMS: atom_id res chain seq x y z
N MET A 1 13.50 -3.63 17.84
CA MET A 1 12.08 -3.23 17.75
C MET A 1 11.21 -4.43 18.03
N SER A 2 10.26 -4.29 18.91
CA SER A 2 9.27 -5.32 19.13
C SER A 2 8.32 -5.39 17.94
N GLU A 3 7.94 -6.59 17.54
CA GLU A 3 6.93 -6.77 16.51
C GLU A 3 5.58 -6.25 17.02
N PRO A 4 4.76 -5.65 16.16
CA PRO A 4 3.44 -5.21 16.57
C PRO A 4 2.55 -6.39 16.91
N SER A 5 1.65 -6.19 17.86
CA SER A 5 0.66 -7.21 18.22
C SER A 5 -0.34 -7.41 17.09
N LEU A 6 -0.68 -8.69 16.82
CA LEU A 6 -1.74 -9.02 15.88
C LEU A 6 -3.10 -9.07 16.59
N PRO A 7 -4.19 -8.70 15.92
CA PRO A 7 -4.23 -8.23 14.54
C PRO A 7 -3.71 -6.80 14.41
N LEU A 8 -3.15 -6.48 13.24
CA LEU A 8 -2.87 -5.09 12.90
C LEU A 8 -4.19 -4.40 12.60
N THR A 9 -4.33 -3.14 13.00
CA THR A 9 -5.56 -2.39 12.74
C THR A 9 -5.29 -1.13 11.92
N GLY A 10 -6.30 -0.65 11.24
CA GLY A 10 -6.20 0.57 10.48
C GLY A 10 -7.55 1.00 9.91
N GLY A 11 -7.52 2.03 9.10
CA GLY A 11 -8.74 2.56 8.49
C GLY A 11 -8.50 3.82 7.65
N CYS A 12 -9.60 4.46 7.28
CA CYS A 12 -9.58 5.69 6.49
C CYS A 12 -9.50 6.93 7.37
N GLY A 13 -9.29 8.08 6.73
CA GLY A 13 -9.11 9.35 7.42
C GLY A 13 -10.31 9.80 8.25
N CYS A 14 -11.54 9.53 7.80
CA CYS A 14 -12.74 9.90 8.55
C CYS A 14 -13.14 8.85 9.60
N GLY A 15 -12.47 7.69 9.63
CA GLY A 15 -12.76 6.63 10.59
C GLY A 15 -13.97 5.75 10.23
N ALA A 16 -14.68 6.03 9.15
CA ALA A 16 -15.85 5.24 8.76
C ALA A 16 -15.46 3.82 8.37
N VAL A 17 -14.34 3.65 7.66
CA VAL A 17 -13.81 2.35 7.26
C VAL A 17 -12.75 1.92 8.26
N ARG A 18 -12.91 0.69 8.79
CA ARG A 18 -11.92 0.08 9.69
C ARG A 18 -11.60 -1.31 9.19
N PHE A 19 -10.35 -1.74 9.39
CA PHE A 19 -9.91 -3.08 9.00
C PHE A 19 -8.95 -3.68 10.01
N GLU A 20 -8.78 -4.99 9.91
CA GLU A 20 -7.80 -5.76 10.65
C GLU A 20 -7.02 -6.65 9.69
N ILE A 21 -5.76 -6.90 10.02
CA ILE A 21 -4.91 -7.87 9.32
C ILE A 21 -4.38 -8.86 10.34
N SER A 22 -4.68 -10.14 10.11
CA SER A 22 -4.44 -11.21 11.09
C SER A 22 -3.05 -11.85 10.99
N ALA A 23 -2.20 -11.39 10.06
CA ALA A 23 -0.86 -11.93 9.86
C ALA A 23 0.16 -10.79 9.72
N PRO A 24 1.45 -11.06 9.98
CA PRO A 24 2.48 -10.05 9.73
C PRO A 24 2.51 -9.64 8.26
N LEU A 25 2.88 -8.39 8.00
CA LEU A 25 3.01 -7.88 6.63
C LEU A 25 4.21 -8.54 5.95
N ALA A 26 4.07 -8.80 4.63
CA ALA A 26 5.09 -9.51 3.86
C ALA A 26 6.21 -8.58 3.32
N GLY A 27 6.08 -7.29 3.51
CA GLY A 27 7.04 -6.30 3.04
C GLY A 27 6.37 -5.02 2.62
N ALA A 28 7.16 -4.01 2.25
CA ALA A 28 6.63 -2.72 1.82
C ALA A 28 7.53 -2.10 0.75
N VAL A 29 6.96 -1.21 -0.06
CA VAL A 29 7.66 -0.57 -1.17
C VAL A 29 7.10 0.83 -1.41
N TYR A 30 7.98 1.75 -1.86
CA TYR A 30 7.55 3.01 -2.46
C TYR A 30 7.35 2.83 -3.95
N CYS A 31 6.27 3.36 -4.50
CA CYS A 31 6.01 3.38 -5.93
C CYS A 31 5.94 4.81 -6.44
N HIS A 32 6.84 5.15 -7.37
CA HIS A 32 6.95 6.48 -7.96
C HIS A 32 6.25 6.63 -9.30
N CYS A 33 5.43 5.66 -9.71
CA CYS A 33 4.75 5.72 -10.99
C CYS A 33 3.76 6.89 -11.05
N THR A 34 3.47 7.36 -12.26
CA THR A 34 2.57 8.50 -12.45
C THR A 34 1.15 8.22 -11.95
N ARG A 35 0.69 6.97 -12.06
CA ARG A 35 -0.61 6.58 -11.50
C ARG A 35 -0.65 6.79 -9.98
N CYS A 36 0.38 6.36 -9.28
CA CYS A 36 0.48 6.56 -7.83
C CYS A 36 0.56 8.04 -7.47
N GLN A 37 1.33 8.82 -8.24
CA GLN A 37 1.41 10.26 -8.05
C GLN A 37 0.04 10.92 -8.20
N HIS A 38 -0.69 10.61 -9.27
CA HIS A 38 -2.03 11.16 -9.50
C HIS A 38 -3.01 10.76 -8.39
N ARG A 39 -2.94 9.52 -7.93
CA ARG A 39 -3.88 9.05 -6.91
C ARG A 39 -3.62 9.58 -5.53
N THR A 40 -2.36 9.80 -5.18
CA THR A 40 -1.99 10.27 -3.84
C THR A 40 -1.83 11.78 -3.76
N GLY A 41 -1.58 12.44 -4.88
CA GLY A 41 -1.17 13.84 -4.89
C GLY A 41 0.23 14.05 -4.30
N ALA A 42 1.02 12.98 -4.21
CA ALA A 42 2.36 13.00 -3.63
C ALA A 42 3.36 12.40 -4.61
N GLY A 43 4.64 12.48 -4.31
CA GLY A 43 5.70 11.98 -5.19
C GLY A 43 5.79 10.47 -5.24
N ALA A 44 5.26 9.78 -4.24
CA ALA A 44 5.25 8.32 -4.21
C ALA A 44 4.11 7.81 -3.34
N ALA A 45 3.72 6.56 -3.55
CA ALA A 45 2.82 5.83 -2.67
C ALA A 45 3.60 4.78 -1.89
N ALA A 46 3.31 4.64 -0.59
CA ALA A 46 3.90 3.61 0.25
C ALA A 46 2.84 2.55 0.54
N SER A 47 3.13 1.30 0.21
CA SER A 47 2.20 0.19 0.39
C SER A 47 2.89 -1.03 0.97
N ALA A 48 2.17 -1.76 1.80
CA ALA A 48 2.62 -3.04 2.33
C ALA A 48 1.92 -4.18 1.60
N ARG A 49 2.66 -5.23 1.34
CA ARG A 49 2.12 -6.48 0.82
C ARG A 49 1.59 -7.31 1.99
N ILE A 50 0.45 -7.94 1.83
CA ILE A 50 -0.18 -8.73 2.89
C ILE A 50 -0.30 -10.18 2.49
N GLU A 51 -0.41 -11.07 3.48
CA GLU A 51 -0.74 -12.48 3.25
C GLU A 51 -2.17 -12.58 2.73
N PRO A 52 -2.42 -13.34 1.64
CA PRO A 52 -3.78 -13.56 1.15
C PRO A 52 -4.69 -14.11 2.23
N GLY A 53 -5.90 -13.56 2.30
CA GLY A 53 -6.90 -13.99 3.28
C GLY A 53 -6.74 -13.38 4.67
N SER A 54 -5.72 -12.56 4.92
CA SER A 54 -5.50 -11.97 6.25
C SER A 54 -6.26 -10.67 6.49
N PHE A 55 -6.87 -10.08 5.46
CA PHE A 55 -7.54 -8.78 5.54
C PHE A 55 -9.03 -8.94 5.85
N THR A 56 -9.54 -8.20 6.82
CA THR A 56 -10.97 -8.17 7.17
C THR A 56 -11.42 -6.73 7.39
N VAL A 57 -12.50 -6.34 6.73
CA VAL A 57 -13.16 -5.06 7.02
C VAL A 57 -14.01 -5.23 8.27
N THR A 58 -13.73 -4.43 9.30
CA THR A 58 -14.44 -4.50 10.58
C THR A 58 -15.52 -3.45 10.73
N ALA A 59 -15.50 -2.40 9.91
CA ALA A 59 -16.56 -1.39 9.87
C ALA A 59 -16.50 -0.64 8.54
N GLY A 60 -17.66 -0.17 8.08
CA GLY A 60 -17.73 0.77 6.98
C GLY A 60 -17.59 0.18 5.58
N GLU A 61 -17.79 -1.11 5.41
CA GLU A 61 -17.66 -1.77 4.10
C GLU A 61 -18.54 -1.07 3.04
N GLN A 62 -19.71 -0.58 3.41
CA GLN A 62 -20.63 0.12 2.52
C GLN A 62 -20.05 1.43 1.97
N HIS A 63 -19.03 2.00 2.61
CA HIS A 63 -18.38 3.23 2.14
C HIS A 63 -17.26 2.96 1.13
N LEU A 64 -16.84 1.72 0.98
CA LEU A 64 -15.75 1.40 0.05
C LEU A 64 -16.19 1.56 -1.39
N ARG A 65 -15.32 2.17 -2.19
CA ARG A 65 -15.52 2.36 -3.64
C ARG A 65 -14.29 1.83 -4.36
N VAL A 66 -14.47 1.43 -5.60
CA VAL A 66 -13.44 0.77 -6.40
C VAL A 66 -13.21 1.54 -7.68
N TRP A 67 -11.95 1.79 -7.99
CA TRP A 67 -11.52 2.22 -9.31
C TRP A 67 -10.71 1.10 -9.96
N SER A 68 -11.17 0.67 -11.14
CA SER A 68 -10.53 -0.40 -11.91
C SER A 68 -9.82 0.23 -13.11
N PRO A 69 -8.48 0.30 -13.09
CA PRO A 69 -7.77 0.92 -14.22
C PRO A 69 -7.78 0.08 -15.50
N GLY A 70 -8.16 -1.20 -15.42
CA GLY A 70 -8.18 -2.11 -16.56
C GLY A 70 -6.85 -2.82 -16.80
N ASN A 71 -5.76 -2.31 -16.23
CA ASN A 71 -4.44 -2.93 -16.26
C ASN A 71 -3.81 -2.83 -14.87
N GLY A 72 -3.72 -3.93 -14.19
CA GLY A 72 -3.20 -4.00 -12.83
C GLY A 72 -4.30 -4.20 -11.79
N LEU A 73 -3.97 -3.89 -10.55
CA LEU A 73 -4.87 -4.12 -9.42
C LEU A 73 -5.96 -3.04 -9.35
N ASP A 74 -7.13 -3.44 -8.89
CA ASP A 74 -8.19 -2.51 -8.52
C ASP A 74 -7.77 -1.70 -7.30
N LYS A 75 -8.16 -0.44 -7.27
CA LYS A 75 -7.84 0.49 -6.18
C LYS A 75 -9.10 0.74 -5.36
N VAL A 76 -9.02 0.49 -4.06
CA VAL A 76 -10.15 0.59 -3.16
C VAL A 76 -9.91 1.74 -2.18
N PHE A 77 -10.93 2.58 -2.02
CA PHE A 77 -10.83 3.79 -1.23
C PHE A 77 -12.14 4.07 -0.49
N CYS A 78 -12.07 4.90 0.54
CA CYS A 78 -13.28 5.33 1.25
C CYS A 78 -14.03 6.38 0.42
N GLY A 79 -15.28 6.09 0.06
CA GLY A 79 -16.12 7.02 -0.70
C GLY A 79 -16.58 8.22 0.12
N ALA A 80 -16.50 8.17 1.46
CA ALA A 80 -16.91 9.28 2.32
C ALA A 80 -15.79 10.33 2.46
N CYS A 81 -14.52 9.92 2.53
CA CYS A 81 -13.41 10.85 2.73
C CYS A 81 -12.32 10.78 1.66
N GLY A 82 -12.38 9.83 0.74
CA GLY A 82 -11.42 9.70 -0.35
C GLY A 82 -10.11 9.01 -0.01
N SER A 83 -9.92 8.55 1.22
CA SER A 83 -8.67 7.89 1.62
C SER A 83 -8.42 6.62 0.83
N ALA A 84 -7.26 6.50 0.21
CA ALA A 84 -6.82 5.25 -0.40
C ALA A 84 -6.55 4.22 0.69
N VAL A 85 -7.09 3.02 0.56
CA VAL A 85 -6.96 1.98 1.58
C VAL A 85 -6.15 0.80 1.08
N LEU A 86 -6.58 0.17 -0.01
CA LEU A 86 -5.98 -1.07 -0.46
C LEU A 86 -6.00 -1.22 -1.97
N ALA A 87 -5.25 -2.21 -2.45
CA ALA A 87 -5.32 -2.70 -3.82
C ALA A 87 -5.61 -4.20 -3.80
N ARG A 88 -6.45 -4.65 -4.72
CA ARG A 88 -6.85 -6.04 -4.81
C ARG A 88 -6.85 -6.52 -6.26
N LYS A 89 -6.84 -7.82 -6.44
CA LYS A 89 -7.02 -8.39 -7.78
C LYS A 89 -8.39 -8.01 -8.32
N PRO A 90 -8.52 -7.81 -9.64
CA PRO A 90 -9.82 -7.46 -10.25
C PRO A 90 -10.92 -8.47 -9.94
N ASP A 91 -12.16 -8.06 -10.14
CA ASP A 91 -13.35 -8.90 -9.96
C ASP A 91 -13.54 -9.40 -8.52
N GLY A 92 -13.18 -8.56 -7.55
CA GLY A 92 -13.36 -8.89 -6.14
C GLY A 92 -12.37 -9.92 -5.62
N GLY A 93 -11.21 -10.06 -6.30
CA GLY A 93 -10.19 -11.02 -5.90
C GLY A 93 -9.43 -10.62 -4.63
N ASP A 94 -8.35 -11.36 -4.34
CA ASP A 94 -7.58 -11.20 -3.11
C ASP A 94 -7.06 -9.77 -2.93
N VAL A 95 -7.12 -9.29 -1.68
CA VAL A 95 -6.41 -8.07 -1.28
C VAL A 95 -4.91 -8.35 -1.32
N MET A 96 -4.18 -7.53 -2.06
CA MET A 96 -2.75 -7.73 -2.30
C MET A 96 -1.88 -6.77 -1.53
N ALA A 97 -2.35 -5.54 -1.33
CA ALA A 97 -1.56 -4.50 -0.69
C ALA A 97 -2.45 -3.52 0.07
N VAL A 98 -1.90 -2.94 1.12
CA VAL A 98 -2.57 -1.93 1.95
C VAL A 98 -1.64 -0.73 2.09
N ARG A 99 -2.18 0.47 2.02
CA ARG A 99 -1.38 1.68 2.19
C ARG A 99 -0.76 1.72 3.58
N LEU A 100 0.54 2.01 3.66
CA LEU A 100 1.23 2.05 4.96
C LEU A 100 0.64 3.10 5.91
N GLY A 101 0.24 4.25 5.38
CA GLY A 101 -0.35 5.30 6.18
C GLY A 101 -1.75 4.99 6.73
N ALA A 102 -2.39 3.90 6.25
CA ALA A 102 -3.71 3.50 6.73
C ALA A 102 -3.68 2.72 8.05
N PHE A 103 -2.51 2.27 8.50
CA PHE A 103 -2.39 1.53 9.76
C PHE A 103 -2.41 2.46 10.97
N ASP A 104 -2.97 1.97 12.06
CA ASP A 104 -2.87 2.62 13.36
C ASP A 104 -1.49 2.29 13.95
N GLY A 105 -0.65 3.29 14.15
CA GLY A 105 0.68 3.09 14.72
C GLY A 105 1.66 2.41 13.76
N ASP A 106 2.66 1.74 14.31
CA ASP A 106 3.75 1.13 13.55
C ASP A 106 3.31 -0.23 13.00
N PRO A 107 3.30 -0.41 11.66
CA PRO A 107 2.87 -1.68 11.09
C PRO A 107 3.92 -2.80 11.13
N GLY A 108 5.12 -2.53 11.64
CA GLY A 108 6.14 -3.56 11.80
C GLY A 108 7.03 -3.82 10.59
N VAL A 109 6.82 -3.08 9.49
CA VAL A 109 7.68 -3.15 8.31
C VAL A 109 8.14 -1.76 7.91
N ARG A 110 9.21 -1.73 7.13
CA ARG A 110 9.71 -0.51 6.49
C ARG A 110 9.80 -0.75 4.99
N PRO A 111 9.57 0.29 4.17
CA PRO A 111 9.81 0.13 2.74
C PRO A 111 11.23 -0.34 2.49
N SER A 112 11.38 -1.36 1.66
CA SER A 112 12.68 -1.99 1.37
C SER A 112 13.20 -1.68 -0.03
N ALA A 113 12.42 -0.96 -0.85
CA ALA A 113 12.80 -0.62 -2.22
C ALA A 113 11.95 0.52 -2.75
N ARG A 114 12.41 1.11 -3.85
CA ARG A 114 11.67 2.10 -4.64
C ARG A 114 11.52 1.59 -6.06
N GLN A 115 10.29 1.55 -6.57
CA GLN A 115 10.03 1.11 -7.94
C GLN A 115 9.47 2.26 -8.79
N PHE A 116 9.60 2.11 -10.12
CA PHE A 116 9.20 3.11 -11.10
C PHE A 116 9.91 4.45 -10.89
N VAL A 117 11.17 4.40 -10.48
CA VAL A 117 11.93 5.63 -10.22
C VAL A 117 12.25 6.41 -11.49
N ALA A 118 12.19 5.76 -12.67
CA ALA A 118 12.32 6.47 -13.95
C ALA A 118 11.25 7.56 -14.13
N TYR A 119 10.13 7.45 -13.43
CA TYR A 119 8.99 8.37 -13.50
C TYR A 119 8.89 9.28 -12.29
N ALA A 120 9.91 9.30 -11.43
CA ALA A 120 9.87 10.06 -10.18
C ALA A 120 9.56 11.53 -10.44
N ALA A 121 8.80 12.12 -9.52
CA ALA A 121 8.40 13.52 -9.62
C ALA A 121 9.63 14.43 -9.57
N PRO A 122 9.79 15.36 -10.55
CA PRO A 122 10.97 16.22 -10.59
C PRO A 122 11.07 17.18 -9.42
N TRP A 123 9.94 17.45 -8.75
CA TRP A 123 9.87 18.39 -7.62
C TRP A 123 10.20 17.72 -6.27
N GLU A 124 10.39 16.39 -6.25
CA GLU A 124 10.73 15.66 -5.02
C GLU A 124 11.93 14.75 -5.26
N PRO A 125 13.15 15.20 -4.98
CA PRO A 125 14.32 14.35 -5.11
C PRO A 125 14.21 13.12 -4.22
N ILE A 126 14.57 11.96 -4.76
CA ILE A 126 14.63 10.73 -3.96
C ILE A 126 15.80 10.83 -3.01
N PRO A 127 15.60 10.66 -1.69
CA PRO A 127 16.70 10.74 -0.73
C PRO A 127 17.72 9.60 -0.94
N ASP A 128 18.96 9.86 -0.58
CA ASP A 128 20.01 8.87 -0.58
C ASP A 128 19.90 8.02 0.70
N ASP A 129 18.91 7.14 0.71
CA ASP A 129 18.58 6.33 1.89
C ASP A 129 19.06 4.88 1.78
N GLY A 130 19.83 4.56 0.73
CA GLY A 130 20.37 3.22 0.52
C GLY A 130 19.36 2.19 0.02
N LEU A 131 18.09 2.56 -0.18
CA LEU A 131 17.11 1.61 -0.71
C LEU A 131 17.39 1.29 -2.18
N PRO A 132 17.30 0.02 -2.58
CA PRO A 132 17.37 -0.35 -4.00
C PRO A 132 16.35 0.43 -4.81
N ARG A 133 16.77 0.86 -6.02
CA ARG A 133 15.93 1.63 -6.94
C ARG A 133 15.75 0.84 -8.23
N TYR A 134 14.52 0.74 -8.67
CA TYR A 134 14.16 0.05 -9.91
C TYR A 134 13.47 1.05 -10.84
N ASP A 135 13.97 1.17 -12.08
CA ASP A 135 13.40 2.09 -13.07
C ASP A 135 11.95 1.77 -13.39
N GLU A 136 11.62 0.49 -13.44
CA GLU A 136 10.28 -0.04 -13.68
C GLU A 136 9.82 -0.82 -12.44
N ARG A 137 9.00 -1.84 -12.64
CA ARG A 137 8.49 -2.67 -11.56
C ARG A 137 9.61 -3.41 -10.84
N MET A 138 9.55 -3.43 -9.51
CA MET A 138 10.42 -4.25 -8.69
C MET A 138 10.17 -5.73 -8.99
N PRO A 139 11.23 -6.58 -9.07
CA PRO A 139 11.04 -8.02 -9.23
C PRO A 139 10.17 -8.62 -8.13
N ALA A 140 9.36 -9.63 -8.48
CA ALA A 140 8.43 -10.27 -7.56
C ALA A 140 9.13 -10.91 -6.35
N LYS A 141 10.39 -11.35 -6.54
CA LYS A 141 11.28 -11.77 -5.46
C LYS A 141 12.51 -10.88 -5.51
N PRO A 142 12.60 -9.86 -4.62
CA PRO A 142 13.84 -9.10 -4.53
C PRO A 142 14.99 -10.06 -4.21
N PRO A 143 16.21 -9.73 -4.67
CA PRO A 143 17.37 -10.56 -4.32
C PRO A 143 17.41 -10.73 -2.81
N THR A 144 17.59 -11.98 -2.37
CA THR A 144 17.78 -12.28 -0.96
C THR A 144 18.92 -11.41 -0.45
N GLN A 145 18.59 -10.56 0.50
CA GLN A 145 19.62 -9.80 1.20
C GLN A 145 20.52 -10.80 1.92
N PRO A 146 21.86 -10.68 1.80
CA PRO A 146 22.75 -11.55 2.55
C PRO A 146 22.59 -11.38 4.05
#